data_61d8431a908b6914a0f7e511534d96d8
#
_entry.id   61d8431a908b6914a0f7e511534d96d8
#
_cell.length_a   1.000
_cell.length_b   1.000
_cell.length_c   1.000
_cell.angle_alpha   90.00
_cell.angle_beta   90.00
_cell.angle_gamma   90.00
#
_symmetry.space_group_name_H-M   'P 1'
#
loop_
_entity.id
_entity.type
_entity.pdbx_description
1 polymer ?
#
loop_
_entity_poly.entity_id
_entity_poly.type
_entity_poly.pdbx_seq_one_letter_code
_entity_poly.pdbx_strand_id
1 'polypeptide(L)'
;MKINPGYRPLHSGLSSGDSTSKPVQSKSFSDIMHYQGEHATQEELNRRFKEIQMQGERLARSMTVRELKAYKMLVKRFLEDTVRRGVAMKDTRGWDRRGRSKRYKLIDEVDSILLRLAEELLETEQGKIELLQGVGEIRGLLINLSF
;
A
#
# COMPACT_ATOMS: atom_id res chain seq x y z
N MET A 1 -49.17 39.45 1.66
CA MET A 1 -48.82 40.20 0.46
C MET A 1 -47.55 40.99 0.58
N LYS A 2 -47.35 41.62 1.63
CA LYS A 2 -46.10 42.36 1.85
C LYS A 2 -44.91 41.44 1.98
N ILE A 3 -45.17 40.35 2.44
CA ILE A 3 -44.17 39.33 2.70
C ILE A 3 -43.55 38.81 1.41
N ASN A 4 -44.35 38.76 0.38
CA ASN A 4 -43.91 38.20 -0.89
C ASN A 4 -42.70 38.89 -1.50
N PRO A 5 -42.59 40.21 -1.50
CA PRO A 5 -41.41 40.83 -2.08
C PRO A 5 -40.12 40.44 -1.42
N GLY A 6 -40.19 40.19 -0.15
CA GLY A 6 -38.98 39.81 0.58
C GLY A 6 -38.37 38.50 0.13
N TYR A 7 -39.16 37.58 -0.27
CA TYR A 7 -38.67 36.29 -0.71
C TYR A 7 -37.93 36.33 -2.02
N ARG A 8 -38.42 37.12 -2.93
CA ARG A 8 -37.87 37.16 -4.27
C ARG A 8 -36.46 37.66 -4.36
N PRO A 9 -36.10 38.73 -3.69
CA PRO A 9 -34.71 39.18 -3.72
C PRO A 9 -33.75 38.12 -3.19
N LEU A 10 -34.16 37.45 -2.17
CA LEU A 10 -33.35 36.40 -1.59
C LEU A 10 -33.07 35.25 -2.54
N HIS A 11 -34.08 34.85 -3.27
CA HIS A 11 -33.92 33.79 -4.23
C HIS A 11 -32.95 34.13 -5.34
N SER A 12 -33.10 35.29 -5.88
CA SER A 12 -32.26 35.67 -7.00
C SER A 12 -30.80 35.80 -6.61
N GLY A 13 -30.58 36.32 -5.44
CA GLY A 13 -29.22 36.49 -4.97
C GLY A 13 -28.53 35.16 -4.74
N LEU A 14 -29.25 34.27 -4.17
CA LEU A 14 -28.69 32.93 -3.88
C LEU A 14 -28.40 32.15 -5.12
N SER A 15 -29.31 32.16 -6.03
CA SER A 15 -29.17 31.34 -7.22
C SER A 15 -27.99 31.78 -8.09
N SER A 16 -27.77 33.03 -8.19
CA SER A 16 -26.73 33.55 -9.05
C SER A 16 -25.34 33.22 -8.53
N GLY A 17 -25.15 33.34 -7.24
CA GLY A 17 -23.86 33.02 -6.66
C GLY A 17 -23.49 31.58 -6.75
N ASP A 18 -24.47 30.76 -6.55
CA ASP A 18 -24.23 29.32 -6.51
C ASP A 18 -23.89 28.74 -7.86
N SER A 19 -24.48 29.24 -8.89
CA SER A 19 -24.30 28.66 -10.20
C SER A 19 -22.87 28.73 -10.73
N THR A 20 -22.14 29.72 -10.32
CA THR A 20 -20.78 29.92 -10.81
C THR A 20 -19.78 28.98 -10.18
N SER A 21 -20.00 28.60 -8.95
CA SER A 21 -19.03 27.76 -8.24
C SER A 21 -19.26 26.27 -8.43
N LYS A 22 -20.47 25.87 -8.74
CA LYS A 22 -20.84 24.47 -8.82
C LYS A 22 -20.05 23.62 -9.80
N PRO A 23 -19.82 24.05 -11.03
CA PRO A 23 -19.13 23.22 -11.99
C PRO A 23 -17.71 22.84 -11.55
N VAL A 24 -17.04 23.74 -10.88
CA VAL A 24 -15.68 23.47 -10.41
C VAL A 24 -15.67 22.43 -9.31
N GLN A 25 -16.59 22.53 -8.38
CA GLN A 25 -16.65 21.60 -7.25
C GLN A 25 -16.99 20.19 -7.66
N SER A 26 -17.92 20.00 -8.56
CA SER A 26 -18.34 18.67 -8.97
C SER A 26 -17.23 17.89 -9.67
N LYS A 27 -16.40 18.58 -10.42
CA LYS A 27 -15.29 17.94 -11.10
C LYS A 27 -14.20 17.49 -10.13
N SER A 28 -13.91 18.30 -9.14
CA SER A 28 -12.83 18.04 -8.20
C SER A 28 -13.15 16.93 -7.19
N PHE A 29 -14.43 16.65 -6.95
CA PHE A 29 -14.82 15.68 -5.93
C PHE A 29 -14.29 14.26 -6.25
N SER A 30 -14.50 13.81 -7.46
CA SER A 30 -14.01 12.49 -7.88
C SER A 30 -12.49 12.43 -7.87
N ASP A 31 -11.83 13.47 -8.35
CA ASP A 31 -10.38 13.54 -8.36
C ASP A 31 -9.80 13.55 -6.95
N ILE A 32 -10.42 14.27 -6.03
CA ILE A 32 -10.01 14.31 -4.64
C ILE A 32 -10.14 12.95 -3.99
N MET A 33 -11.21 12.22 -4.26
CA MET A 33 -11.37 10.87 -3.71
C MET A 33 -10.31 9.91 -4.21
N HIS A 34 -9.99 9.95 -5.49
CA HIS A 34 -8.91 9.12 -6.04
C HIS A 34 -7.56 9.48 -5.43
N TYR A 35 -7.28 10.76 -5.35
CA TYR A 35 -6.03 11.27 -4.78
C TYR A 35 -5.87 10.86 -3.32
N GLN A 36 -6.89 11.03 -2.52
CA GLN A 36 -6.87 10.63 -1.11
C GLN A 36 -6.73 9.11 -0.96
N GLY A 37 -7.39 8.35 -1.81
CA GLY A 37 -7.26 6.90 -1.82
C GLY A 37 -5.84 6.44 -2.13
N GLU A 38 -5.20 7.05 -3.12
CA GLU A 38 -3.82 6.74 -3.46
C GLU A 38 -2.85 7.12 -2.35
N HIS A 39 -3.04 8.28 -1.73
CA HIS A 39 -2.21 8.72 -0.61
C HIS A 39 -2.36 7.82 0.61
N ALA A 40 -3.58 7.52 0.99
CA ALA A 40 -3.86 6.63 2.11
C ALA A 40 -3.23 5.26 1.87
N THR A 41 -3.26 4.81 0.63
CA THR A 41 -2.68 3.54 0.21
C THR A 41 -1.16 3.57 0.33
N GLN A 42 -0.53 4.66 -0.09
CA GLN A 42 0.93 4.79 -0.01
C GLN A 42 1.40 4.90 1.44
N GLU A 43 0.70 5.66 2.26
CA GLU A 43 1.02 5.78 3.69
C GLU A 43 0.89 4.44 4.40
N GLU A 44 -0.15 3.69 4.06
CA GLU A 44 -0.35 2.36 4.62
C GLU A 44 0.76 1.40 4.22
N LEU A 45 1.19 1.44 2.96
CA LEU A 45 2.34 0.66 2.50
C LEU A 45 3.60 1.01 3.27
N ASN A 46 3.87 2.30 3.44
CA ASN A 46 5.04 2.75 4.17
C ASN A 46 5.02 2.27 5.61
N ARG A 47 3.86 2.33 6.25
CA ARG A 47 3.69 1.86 7.62
C ARG A 47 3.94 0.36 7.72
N ARG A 48 3.38 -0.43 6.82
CA ARG A 48 3.57 -1.87 6.80
C ARG A 48 5.01 -2.26 6.50
N PHE A 49 5.64 -1.51 5.63
CA PHE A 49 7.05 -1.73 5.35
C PHE A 49 7.92 -1.50 6.58
N LYS A 50 7.63 -0.44 7.33
CA LYS A 50 8.33 -0.17 8.60
C LYS A 50 8.09 -1.27 9.61
N GLU A 51 6.87 -1.79 9.70
CA GLU A 51 6.57 -2.93 10.58
C GLU A 51 7.40 -4.15 10.23
N ILE A 52 7.55 -4.44 8.94
CA ILE A 52 8.39 -5.54 8.46
C ILE A 52 9.84 -5.31 8.84
N GLN A 53 10.36 -4.10 8.66
CA GLN A 53 11.73 -3.77 9.03
C GLN A 53 11.96 -3.94 10.52
N MET A 54 11.05 -3.45 11.34
CA MET A 54 11.14 -3.59 12.80
C MET A 54 11.10 -5.06 13.23
N GLN A 55 10.21 -5.82 12.62
CA GLN A 55 10.12 -7.25 12.90
C GLN A 55 11.37 -8.01 12.46
N GLY A 56 11.95 -7.63 11.32
CA GLY A 56 13.22 -8.17 10.86
C GLY A 56 14.35 -7.91 11.83
N GLU A 57 14.39 -6.71 12.41
CA GLU A 57 15.38 -6.37 13.43
C GLU A 57 15.19 -7.19 14.70
N ARG A 58 13.95 -7.38 15.13
CA ARG A 58 13.64 -8.24 16.28
C ARG A 58 14.08 -9.66 16.04
N LEU A 59 13.80 -10.18 14.86
CA LEU A 59 14.21 -11.51 14.47
C LEU A 59 15.73 -11.64 14.49
N ALA A 60 16.44 -10.65 13.97
CA ALA A 60 17.90 -10.64 13.96
C ALA A 60 18.51 -10.67 15.37
N ARG A 61 17.85 -10.04 16.32
CA ARG A 61 18.32 -10.00 17.70
C ARG A 61 17.99 -11.26 18.49
N SER A 62 16.76 -11.75 18.33
CA SER A 62 16.26 -12.86 19.16
C SER A 62 16.52 -14.23 18.55
N MET A 63 16.48 -14.34 17.24
CA MET A 63 16.62 -15.60 16.51
C MET A 63 15.70 -16.70 17.04
N THR A 64 14.44 -16.34 17.30
CA THR A 64 13.44 -17.30 17.81
C THR A 64 12.44 -17.67 16.73
N VAL A 65 11.85 -18.86 16.88
CA VAL A 65 10.81 -19.35 15.99
C VAL A 65 9.60 -18.40 15.95
N ARG A 66 9.24 -17.87 17.11
CA ARG A 66 8.12 -16.93 17.24
C ARG A 66 8.32 -15.70 16.36
N GLU A 67 9.51 -15.10 16.45
CA GLU A 67 9.83 -13.91 15.69
C GLU A 67 9.94 -14.21 14.19
N LEU A 68 10.43 -15.38 13.83
CA LEU A 68 10.49 -15.83 12.44
C LEU A 68 9.09 -15.98 11.85
N LYS A 69 8.18 -16.61 12.58
CA LYS A 69 6.80 -16.78 12.11
C LYS A 69 6.08 -15.44 11.96
N ALA A 70 6.29 -14.53 12.91
CA ALA A 70 5.72 -13.20 12.83
C ALA A 70 6.23 -12.42 11.61
N TYR A 71 7.53 -12.51 11.35
CA TYR A 71 8.14 -11.89 10.19
C TYR A 71 7.56 -12.40 8.88
N LYS A 72 7.49 -13.71 8.74
CA LYS A 72 6.91 -14.35 7.54
C LYS A 72 5.48 -13.93 7.30
N MET A 73 4.69 -13.85 8.37
CA MET A 73 3.29 -13.44 8.26
C MET A 73 3.15 -12.01 7.77
N LEU A 74 3.95 -11.09 8.29
CA LEU A 74 3.92 -9.70 7.87
C LEU A 74 4.31 -9.54 6.40
N VAL A 75 5.33 -10.25 5.95
CA VAL A 75 5.76 -10.21 4.56
C VAL A 75 4.67 -10.76 3.64
N LYS A 76 4.07 -11.88 4.00
CA LYS A 76 2.99 -12.48 3.20
C LYS A 76 1.80 -11.53 3.05
N ARG A 77 1.39 -10.88 4.12
CA ARG A 77 0.31 -9.89 4.07
C ARG A 77 0.65 -8.73 3.15
N PHE A 78 1.88 -8.26 3.23
CA PHE A 78 2.34 -7.19 2.36
C PHE A 78 2.26 -7.60 0.88
N LEU A 79 2.68 -8.80 0.55
CA LEU A 79 2.60 -9.32 -0.82
C LEU A 79 1.15 -9.46 -1.30
N GLU A 80 0.27 -9.98 -0.47
CA GLU A 80 -1.15 -10.10 -0.80
C GLU A 80 -1.78 -8.75 -1.09
N ASP A 81 -1.49 -7.76 -0.27
CA ASP A 81 -1.99 -6.39 -0.47
C ASP A 81 -1.45 -5.78 -1.75
N THR A 82 -0.19 -6.03 -2.06
CA THR A 82 0.43 -5.55 -3.30
C THR A 82 -0.23 -6.17 -4.53
N VAL A 83 -0.55 -7.46 -4.48
CA VAL A 83 -1.27 -8.14 -5.57
C VAL A 83 -2.66 -7.53 -5.76
N ARG A 84 -3.40 -7.33 -4.68
CA ARG A 84 -4.73 -6.71 -4.76
C ARG A 84 -4.70 -5.34 -5.39
N ARG A 85 -3.72 -4.53 -5.02
CA ARG A 85 -3.54 -3.20 -5.60
C ARG A 85 -3.16 -3.25 -7.06
N GLY A 86 -2.30 -4.19 -7.43
CA GLY A 86 -1.93 -4.40 -8.81
C GLY A 86 -3.14 -4.70 -9.69
N VAL A 87 -4.08 -5.49 -9.18
CA VAL A 87 -5.33 -5.77 -9.89
C VAL A 87 -6.21 -4.53 -9.98
N ALA A 88 -6.33 -3.77 -8.90
CA ALA A 88 -7.11 -2.53 -8.88
C ALA A 88 -6.54 -1.46 -9.82
N MET A 89 -5.24 -1.31 -9.85
CA MET A 89 -4.56 -0.36 -10.73
C MET A 89 -4.69 -0.73 -12.21
N LYS A 90 -4.82 -2.00 -12.50
CA LYS A 90 -5.01 -2.50 -13.86
C LYS A 90 -6.26 -1.93 -14.52
N ASP A 91 -7.32 -1.76 -13.74
CA ASP A 91 -8.59 -1.25 -14.25
C ASP A 91 -8.55 0.25 -14.54
N THR A 92 -7.66 0.99 -13.91
CA THR A 92 -7.62 2.45 -13.97
C THR A 92 -6.57 3.03 -14.92
N ARG A 93 -5.46 2.36 -15.14
CA ARG A 93 -4.34 2.91 -15.92
C ARG A 93 -4.05 2.25 -17.25
N GLY A 94 -4.91 1.32 -17.69
CA GLY A 94 -4.62 0.62 -18.92
C GLY A 94 -3.41 -0.31 -18.78
N TRP A 95 -2.92 -0.78 -19.88
CA TRP A 95 -2.12 -1.99 -19.94
C TRP A 95 -0.62 -1.76 -19.83
N ASP A 96 -0.02 -2.20 -18.72
CA ASP A 96 1.44 -2.33 -18.64
C ASP A 96 1.82 -3.79 -18.38
N ARG A 97 2.03 -4.54 -19.45
CA ARG A 97 2.45 -5.94 -19.39
C ARG A 97 3.80 -6.12 -18.72
N ARG A 98 4.73 -5.22 -18.99
CA ARG A 98 6.10 -5.32 -18.47
C ARG A 98 6.14 -5.07 -16.98
N GLY A 99 5.45 -4.05 -16.51
CA GLY A 99 5.38 -3.75 -15.09
C GLY A 99 4.73 -4.85 -14.28
N ARG A 100 3.67 -5.45 -14.82
CA ARG A 100 2.98 -6.55 -14.16
C ARG A 100 3.85 -7.80 -14.10
N SER A 101 4.47 -8.17 -15.21
CA SER A 101 5.35 -9.33 -15.27
C SER A 101 6.53 -9.18 -14.30
N LYS A 102 7.14 -8.01 -14.26
CA LYS A 102 8.22 -7.71 -13.33
C LYS A 102 7.76 -7.80 -11.88
N ARG A 103 6.57 -7.30 -11.59
CA ARG A 103 6.01 -7.35 -10.24
C ARG A 103 5.75 -8.78 -9.78
N TYR A 104 5.16 -9.60 -10.63
CA TYR A 104 4.93 -11.02 -10.32
C TYR A 104 6.25 -11.76 -10.08
N LYS A 105 7.25 -11.46 -10.87
CA LYS A 105 8.57 -12.06 -10.70
C LYS A 105 9.19 -11.72 -9.36
N LEU A 106 9.08 -10.45 -8.93
CA LEU A 106 9.56 -10.02 -7.62
C LEU A 106 8.81 -10.72 -6.49
N ILE A 107 7.50 -10.86 -6.62
CA ILE A 107 6.67 -11.56 -5.64
C ILE A 107 7.09 -13.02 -5.53
N ASP A 108 7.30 -13.68 -6.65
CA ASP A 108 7.77 -15.07 -6.66
C ASP A 108 9.14 -15.22 -6.01
N GLU A 109 10.04 -14.28 -6.25
CA GLU A 109 11.36 -14.28 -5.61
C GLU A 109 11.26 -14.15 -4.09
N VAL A 110 10.40 -13.24 -3.61
CA VAL A 110 10.18 -13.09 -2.17
C VAL A 110 9.58 -14.35 -1.58
N ASP A 111 8.59 -14.94 -2.22
CA ASP A 111 8.00 -16.20 -1.77
C ASP A 111 9.03 -17.32 -1.69
N SER A 112 9.90 -17.42 -2.67
CA SER A 112 10.97 -18.42 -2.68
C SER A 112 11.92 -18.23 -1.50
N ILE A 113 12.28 -17.00 -1.19
CA ILE A 113 13.13 -16.70 -0.03
C ILE A 113 12.40 -17.06 1.26
N LEU A 114 11.11 -16.70 1.38
CA LEU A 114 10.33 -17.03 2.56
C LEU A 114 10.28 -18.55 2.82
N LEU A 115 10.18 -19.33 1.77
CA LEU A 115 10.20 -20.79 1.90
C LEU A 115 11.54 -21.31 2.40
N ARG A 116 12.65 -20.65 2.03
CA ARG A 116 13.97 -21.00 2.52
C ARG A 116 14.20 -20.61 3.96
N LEU A 117 13.46 -19.63 4.48
CA LEU A 117 13.55 -19.20 5.88
C LEU A 117 12.77 -20.17 6.77
N ALA A 118 13.37 -21.30 7.04
CA ALA A 118 12.79 -22.36 7.86
C ALA A 118 13.33 -22.30 9.29
N GLU A 119 12.60 -22.92 10.22
CA GLU A 119 13.01 -22.98 11.63
C GLU A 119 14.38 -23.63 11.83
N GLU A 120 14.74 -24.55 10.94
CA GLU A 120 16.01 -25.24 10.96
C GLU A 120 17.22 -24.30 10.89
N LEU A 121 17.07 -23.16 10.22
CA LEU A 121 18.14 -22.18 10.12
C LEU A 121 18.52 -21.57 11.46
N LEU A 122 17.61 -21.61 12.43
CA LEU A 122 17.87 -21.06 13.77
C LEU A 122 18.78 -21.95 14.61
N GLU A 123 18.98 -23.19 14.21
CA GLU A 123 19.73 -24.18 14.98
C GLU A 123 21.25 -24.04 14.84
N THR A 124 21.73 -23.48 13.74
CA THR A 124 23.17 -23.36 13.46
C THR A 124 23.58 -21.92 13.23
N GLU A 125 24.85 -21.62 13.47
CA GLU A 125 25.38 -20.29 13.19
C GLU A 125 25.35 -19.95 11.72
N GLN A 126 25.65 -20.92 10.87
CA GLN A 126 25.58 -20.77 9.42
C GLN A 126 24.13 -20.51 8.98
N GLY A 127 23.17 -21.22 9.55
CA GLY A 127 21.77 -21.02 9.28
C GLY A 127 21.29 -19.63 9.68
N LYS A 128 21.75 -19.11 10.80
CA LYS A 128 21.43 -17.75 11.24
C LYS A 128 21.97 -16.70 10.26
N ILE A 129 23.16 -16.90 9.73
CA ILE A 129 23.73 -16.02 8.71
C ILE A 129 22.89 -16.06 7.44
N GLU A 130 22.49 -17.25 6.98
CA GLU A 130 21.63 -17.41 5.83
C GLU A 130 20.27 -16.73 6.02
N LEU A 131 19.72 -16.83 7.22
CA LEU A 131 18.47 -16.17 7.58
C LEU A 131 18.58 -14.65 7.48
N LEU A 132 19.65 -14.09 8.01
CA LEU A 132 19.91 -12.64 7.94
C LEU A 132 20.09 -12.18 6.49
N GLN A 133 20.76 -12.96 5.68
CA GLN A 133 20.90 -12.67 4.26
C GLN A 133 19.54 -12.67 3.57
N GLY A 134 18.71 -13.66 3.85
CA GLY A 134 17.35 -13.73 3.30
C GLY A 134 16.49 -12.55 3.69
N VAL A 135 16.57 -12.12 4.93
CA VAL A 135 15.85 -10.93 5.41
C VAL A 135 16.31 -9.68 4.65
N GLY A 136 17.61 -9.53 4.43
CA GLY A 136 18.16 -8.42 3.66
C GLY A 136 17.71 -8.43 2.20
N GLU A 137 17.70 -9.61 1.58
CA GLU A 137 17.23 -9.76 0.20
C GLU A 137 15.73 -9.42 0.08
N ILE A 138 14.91 -9.89 1.01
CA ILE A 138 13.49 -9.57 1.04
C ILE A 138 13.29 -8.06 1.13
N ARG A 139 14.03 -7.38 2.00
CA ARG A 139 13.95 -5.94 2.13
C ARG A 139 14.21 -5.24 0.81
N GLY A 140 15.26 -5.61 0.10
CA GLY A 140 15.59 -5.05 -1.20
C GLY A 140 14.50 -5.30 -2.24
N LEU A 141 13.97 -6.51 -2.29
CA LEU A 141 12.90 -6.87 -3.22
C LEU A 141 11.60 -6.12 -2.93
N LEU A 142 11.25 -5.95 -1.67
CA LEU A 142 10.06 -5.19 -1.26
C LEU A 142 10.17 -3.71 -1.62
N ILE A 143 11.36 -3.13 -1.51
CA ILE A 143 11.60 -1.76 -1.95
C ILE A 143 11.35 -1.65 -3.45
N ASN A 144 11.91 -2.55 -4.24
CA ASN A 144 11.72 -2.56 -5.68
C ASN A 144 10.27 -2.79 -6.10
N LEU A 145 9.53 -3.57 -5.31
CA LEU A 145 8.13 -3.88 -5.59
C LEU A 145 7.21 -2.70 -5.33
N SER A 146 7.48 -1.92 -4.29
CA SER A 146 6.55 -0.92 -3.76
C SER A 146 6.97 0.52 -4.02
N PHE A 147 8.22 0.74 -4.24
CA PHE A 147 8.82 2.05 -4.34
C PHE A 147 9.74 2.14 -5.57
#